data_c7bce6828beb6f313de90187a967158c
#
_entry.id   c7bce6828beb6f313de90187a967158c
#
_cell.length_a   1.000
_cell.length_b   1.000
_cell.length_c   1.000
_cell.angle_alpha   90.00
_cell.angle_beta   90.00
_cell.angle_gamma   90.00
#
_symmetry.space_group_name_H-M   'P 1'
#
loop_
_entity.id
_entity.type
_entity.pdbx_description
1 polymer ?
#
loop_
_entity_poly.entity_id
_entity_poly.type
_entity_poly.pdbx_seq_one_letter_code
_entity_poly.pdbx_strand_id
1 'polypeptide(L)'
;MAEVEVRALGPDDVDAMVELDEQSGYEVYDAWADYVEDEDEENCYLWGVFADDELVGFCVTGGSDDPDLPDAVTEHPLNKYLGTFLSHVYVDPDYRGNGYGARLVHDALLGYWESEGHQEPAFLDLSGYLFDDSDADPIKLAHLLIDFFGKNGFEPIPDDEHDITYTCMVLDPKNFKDPDAE
;
A
#
# COMPACT_ATOMS: atom_id res chain seq x y z
N MET A 1 11.61 21.80 7.37
CA MET A 1 10.77 20.60 7.11
C MET A 1 11.48 19.89 5.98
N ALA A 2 11.63 18.57 6.07
CA ALA A 2 12.15 17.79 4.96
C ALA A 2 11.28 18.02 3.72
N GLU A 3 11.89 18.07 2.54
CA GLU A 3 11.15 18.01 1.29
C GLU A 3 10.62 16.58 1.14
N VAL A 4 9.32 16.42 0.90
CA VAL A 4 8.66 15.10 0.77
C VAL A 4 8.15 14.94 -0.64
N GLU A 5 8.62 13.91 -1.32
CA GLU A 5 8.17 13.51 -2.66
C GLU A 5 7.64 12.08 -2.63
N VAL A 6 6.54 11.82 -3.34
CA VAL A 6 6.09 10.47 -3.65
C VAL A 6 6.04 10.31 -5.16
N ARG A 7 6.68 9.27 -5.66
CA ARG A 7 6.72 8.97 -7.09
C ARG A 7 6.84 7.47 -7.36
N ALA A 8 6.53 7.06 -8.56
CA ALA A 8 6.83 5.70 -9.02
C ALA A 8 8.35 5.47 -8.98
N LEU A 9 8.75 4.28 -8.54
CA LEU A 9 10.14 3.83 -8.54
C LEU A 9 10.52 3.32 -9.92
N GLY A 10 11.76 3.55 -10.32
CA GLY A 10 12.31 3.14 -11.60
C GLY A 10 13.67 2.47 -11.46
N PRO A 11 14.31 2.12 -12.59
CA PRO A 11 15.59 1.41 -12.60
C PRO A 11 16.71 2.10 -11.79
N ASP A 12 16.66 3.42 -11.67
CA ASP A 12 17.66 4.20 -10.93
C ASP A 12 17.49 4.08 -9.40
N ASP A 13 16.33 3.60 -8.92
CA ASP A 13 16.01 3.48 -7.50
C ASP A 13 16.30 2.08 -6.95
N VAL A 14 16.70 1.12 -7.78
CA VAL A 14 16.84 -0.30 -7.45
C VAL A 14 17.72 -0.53 -6.23
N ASP A 15 18.90 0.09 -6.16
CA ASP A 15 19.83 -0.11 -5.03
C ASP A 15 19.19 0.34 -3.69
N ALA A 16 18.53 1.50 -3.69
CA ALA A 16 17.85 2.03 -2.49
C ALA A 16 16.65 1.17 -2.10
N MET A 17 15.93 0.65 -3.10
CA MET A 17 14.77 -0.22 -2.87
C MET A 17 15.20 -1.57 -2.28
N VAL A 18 16.29 -2.18 -2.77
CA VAL A 18 16.84 -3.43 -2.20
C VAL A 18 17.18 -3.26 -0.72
N GLU A 19 17.89 -2.18 -0.38
CA GLU A 19 18.27 -1.90 1.00
C GLU A 19 17.05 -1.76 1.91
N LEU A 20 16.02 -1.06 1.44
CA LEU A 20 14.80 -0.83 2.19
C LEU A 20 13.93 -2.10 2.29
N ASP A 21 13.91 -2.93 1.24
CA ASP A 21 13.17 -4.19 1.24
C ASP A 21 13.79 -5.23 2.17
N GLU A 22 15.12 -5.33 2.20
CA GLU A 22 15.83 -6.15 3.19
C GLU A 22 15.49 -5.76 4.63
N GLN A 23 15.32 -4.47 4.90
CA GLN A 23 14.90 -3.96 6.20
C GLN A 23 13.44 -4.27 6.49
N SER A 24 12.57 -4.25 5.48
CA SER A 24 11.13 -4.49 5.63
C SER A 24 10.81 -5.95 5.93
N GLY A 25 11.62 -6.88 5.46
CA GLY A 25 11.38 -8.31 5.54
C GLY A 25 10.28 -8.83 4.60
N TYR A 26 9.78 -8.01 3.70
CA TYR A 26 8.74 -8.43 2.74
C TYR A 26 9.28 -9.29 1.60
N GLU A 27 10.59 -9.23 1.32
CA GLU A 27 11.25 -9.94 0.23
C GLU A 27 10.57 -9.70 -1.14
N VAL A 28 10.11 -8.46 -1.34
CA VAL A 28 9.33 -8.04 -2.52
C VAL A 28 10.23 -7.89 -3.74
N TYR A 29 11.53 -7.65 -3.50
CA TYR A 29 12.49 -7.27 -4.53
C TYR A 29 12.64 -8.31 -5.65
N ASP A 30 12.70 -9.60 -5.33
CA ASP A 30 12.86 -10.65 -6.33
C ASP A 30 11.69 -10.67 -7.33
N ALA A 31 10.48 -10.31 -6.86
CA ALA A 31 9.32 -10.15 -7.73
C ALA A 31 9.35 -8.84 -8.54
N TRP A 32 10.02 -7.79 -8.03
CA TRP A 32 10.02 -6.46 -8.62
C TRP A 32 11.18 -6.19 -9.57
N ALA A 33 12.31 -6.87 -9.42
CA ALA A 33 13.42 -6.75 -10.37
C ALA A 33 12.96 -7.08 -11.78
N ASP A 34 12.13 -8.11 -11.92
CA ASP A 34 11.54 -8.51 -13.19
C ASP A 34 10.55 -7.44 -13.71
N TYR A 35 9.76 -6.79 -12.85
CA TYR A 35 8.81 -5.75 -13.23
C TYR A 35 9.44 -4.40 -13.57
N VAL A 36 10.54 -4.03 -12.91
CA VAL A 36 11.25 -2.78 -13.19
C VAL A 36 12.06 -2.87 -14.48
N GLU A 37 12.49 -4.09 -14.87
CA GLU A 37 13.22 -4.34 -16.10
C GLU A 37 12.31 -4.53 -17.32
N ASP A 38 11.04 -4.90 -17.11
CA ASP A 38 10.08 -5.16 -18.19
C ASP A 38 9.13 -3.96 -18.35
N GLU A 39 9.50 -3.03 -19.25
CA GLU A 39 8.72 -1.82 -19.55
C GLU A 39 7.31 -2.12 -20.12
N ASP A 40 6.97 -3.39 -20.35
CA ASP A 40 5.73 -3.84 -20.99
C ASP A 40 4.67 -4.37 -20.01
N GLU A 41 4.94 -4.51 -18.69
CA GLU A 41 3.93 -4.96 -17.72
C GLU A 41 3.17 -3.80 -17.08
N GLU A 42 1.99 -3.52 -17.64
CA GLU A 42 1.16 -2.35 -17.37
C GLU A 42 0.37 -2.36 -16.03
N ASN A 43 0.46 -3.39 -15.18
CA ASN A 43 -0.55 -3.59 -14.13
C ASN A 43 -0.08 -3.45 -12.68
N CYS A 44 1.18 -3.16 -12.43
CA CYS A 44 1.69 -3.08 -11.07
C CYS A 44 2.66 -1.90 -10.92
N TYR A 45 2.35 -0.99 -9.99
CA TYR A 45 3.17 0.20 -9.77
C TYR A 45 3.81 0.14 -8.38
N LEU A 46 5.12 0.26 -8.35
CA LEU A 46 5.91 0.42 -7.13
C LEU A 46 6.13 1.90 -6.87
N TRP A 47 5.72 2.37 -5.71
CA TRP A 47 5.78 3.76 -5.31
C TRP A 47 6.75 3.93 -4.14
N GLY A 48 7.55 5.00 -4.19
CA GLY A 48 8.45 5.38 -3.11
C GLY A 48 8.10 6.73 -2.51
N VAL A 49 8.25 6.87 -1.19
CA VAL A 49 8.27 8.15 -0.51
C VAL A 49 9.71 8.53 -0.16
N PHE A 50 10.09 9.73 -0.56
CA PHE A 50 11.42 10.30 -0.36
C PHE A 50 11.36 11.44 0.65
N ALA A 51 12.35 11.49 1.53
CA ALA A 51 12.58 12.58 2.46
C ALA A 51 13.97 13.16 2.21
N ASP A 52 14.07 14.42 1.73
CA ASP A 52 15.35 15.06 1.34
C ASP A 52 16.16 14.16 0.38
N ASP A 53 15.53 13.63 -0.67
CA ASP A 53 16.07 12.73 -1.71
C ASP A 53 16.42 11.29 -1.22
N GLU A 54 16.18 10.93 0.03
CA GLU A 54 16.39 9.60 0.56
C GLU A 54 15.08 8.79 0.49
N LEU A 55 15.11 7.57 -0.09
CA LEU A 55 13.98 6.66 -0.11
C LEU A 55 13.74 6.10 1.31
N VAL A 56 12.60 6.47 1.90
CA VAL A 56 12.27 6.13 3.31
C VAL A 56 11.03 5.26 3.46
N GLY A 57 10.40 4.88 2.37
CA GLY A 57 9.25 3.99 2.37
C GLY A 57 8.79 3.65 0.97
N PHE A 58 8.02 2.58 0.85
CA PHE A 58 7.45 2.12 -0.41
C PHE A 58 6.07 1.51 -0.23
N CYS A 59 5.32 1.41 -1.32
CA CYS A 59 4.12 0.60 -1.41
C CYS A 59 3.89 0.14 -2.84
N VAL A 60 2.96 -0.80 -2.97
CA VAL A 60 2.58 -1.39 -4.24
C VAL A 60 1.11 -1.13 -4.51
N THR A 61 0.80 -0.70 -5.72
CA THR A 61 -0.57 -0.65 -6.24
C THR A 61 -0.70 -1.59 -7.44
N GLY A 62 -1.86 -2.20 -7.59
CA GLY A 62 -2.14 -3.09 -8.72
C GLY A 62 -3.64 -3.28 -8.90
N GLY A 63 -4.04 -4.03 -9.91
CA GLY A 63 -5.44 -4.40 -10.11
C GLY A 63 -5.94 -5.38 -9.05
N SER A 64 -7.24 -5.35 -8.75
CA SER A 64 -7.89 -6.27 -7.81
C SER A 64 -8.49 -7.50 -8.49
N ASP A 65 -8.01 -7.87 -9.66
CA ASP A 65 -8.45 -9.03 -10.46
C ASP A 65 -7.59 -10.29 -10.21
N ASP A 66 -6.61 -10.20 -9.34
CA ASP A 66 -5.79 -11.36 -8.94
C ASP A 66 -6.70 -12.41 -8.27
N PRO A 67 -6.74 -13.65 -8.81
CA PRO A 67 -7.54 -14.73 -8.25
C PRO A 67 -7.08 -15.21 -6.88
N ASP A 68 -5.87 -14.84 -6.46
CA ASP A 68 -5.32 -15.20 -5.15
C ASP A 68 -5.70 -14.20 -4.05
N LEU A 69 -6.43 -13.11 -4.39
CA LEU A 69 -6.96 -12.17 -3.40
C LEU A 69 -8.12 -12.80 -2.60
N PRO A 70 -8.29 -12.38 -1.33
CA PRO A 70 -9.39 -12.87 -0.50
C PRO A 70 -10.77 -12.67 -1.13
N ASP A 71 -11.70 -13.62 -0.92
CA ASP A 71 -13.09 -13.52 -1.38
C ASP A 71 -13.76 -12.23 -0.92
N ALA A 72 -13.41 -11.73 0.28
CA ALA A 72 -13.91 -10.45 0.79
C ALA A 72 -13.59 -9.27 -0.14
N VAL A 73 -12.49 -9.34 -0.87
CA VAL A 73 -12.10 -8.35 -1.88
C VAL A 73 -12.75 -8.66 -3.22
N THR A 74 -12.56 -9.88 -3.73
CA THR A 74 -12.99 -10.27 -5.09
C THR A 74 -14.51 -10.25 -5.25
N GLU A 75 -15.27 -10.60 -4.20
CA GLU A 75 -16.74 -10.61 -4.19
C GLU A 75 -17.37 -9.29 -3.68
N HIS A 76 -16.54 -8.30 -3.29
CA HIS A 76 -17.06 -7.06 -2.73
C HIS A 76 -17.95 -6.30 -3.73
N PRO A 77 -19.10 -5.74 -3.32
CA PRO A 77 -20.02 -5.02 -4.23
C PRO A 77 -19.39 -3.83 -4.95
N LEU A 78 -18.35 -3.21 -4.40
CA LEU A 78 -17.62 -2.13 -5.04
C LEU A 78 -16.55 -2.63 -6.02
N ASN A 79 -16.15 -3.90 -5.96
CA ASN A 79 -15.14 -4.50 -6.86
C ASN A 79 -15.76 -4.99 -8.19
N LYS A 80 -16.75 -4.27 -8.73
CA LYS A 80 -17.47 -4.67 -9.96
C LYS A 80 -16.69 -4.45 -11.24
N TYR A 81 -15.68 -3.59 -11.20
CA TYR A 81 -14.97 -3.07 -12.37
C TYR A 81 -13.46 -3.14 -12.21
N LEU A 82 -12.96 -4.11 -11.46
CA LEU A 82 -11.52 -4.24 -11.17
C LEU A 82 -11.01 -3.01 -10.39
N GLY A 83 -11.17 -3.03 -9.07
CA GLY A 83 -10.64 -1.98 -8.20
C GLY A 83 -9.11 -2.02 -8.09
N THR A 84 -8.56 -1.06 -7.37
CA THR A 84 -7.14 -1.02 -7.03
C THR A 84 -6.86 -1.92 -5.83
N PHE A 85 -5.78 -2.67 -5.85
CA PHE A 85 -5.26 -3.36 -4.66
C PHE A 85 -4.00 -2.66 -4.15
N LEU A 86 -3.98 -2.28 -2.88
CA LEU A 86 -2.84 -1.66 -2.20
C LEU A 86 -2.18 -2.69 -1.29
N SER A 87 -0.90 -2.92 -1.51
CA SER A 87 -0.12 -3.87 -0.71
C SER A 87 1.25 -3.31 -0.31
N HIS A 88 1.93 -4.02 0.61
CA HIS A 88 3.32 -3.77 0.99
C HIS A 88 3.62 -2.31 1.38
N VAL A 89 2.71 -1.67 2.14
CA VAL A 89 2.97 -0.31 2.64
C VAL A 89 3.99 -0.36 3.76
N TYR A 90 5.18 0.13 3.50
CA TYR A 90 6.29 0.16 4.44
C TYR A 90 6.86 1.57 4.58
N VAL A 91 7.22 1.95 5.80
CA VAL A 91 8.02 3.15 6.09
C VAL A 91 9.08 2.75 7.12
N ASP A 92 10.33 3.08 6.82
CA ASP A 92 11.46 2.88 7.71
C ASP A 92 11.12 3.35 9.13
N PRO A 93 11.33 2.50 10.16
CA PRO A 93 11.02 2.82 11.55
C PRO A 93 11.56 4.18 12.03
N ASP A 94 12.76 4.58 11.57
CA ASP A 94 13.40 5.83 11.97
C ASP A 94 12.67 7.07 11.39
N TYR A 95 11.86 6.87 10.35
CA TYR A 95 11.08 7.91 9.68
C TYR A 95 9.58 7.89 10.03
N ARG A 96 9.11 6.90 10.80
CA ARG A 96 7.70 6.79 11.21
C ARG A 96 7.26 7.97 12.09
N GLY A 97 5.96 8.24 12.09
CA GLY A 97 5.37 9.32 12.88
C GLY A 97 5.47 10.72 12.25
N ASN A 98 6.07 10.85 11.06
CA ASN A 98 6.20 12.11 10.33
C ASN A 98 5.16 12.31 9.21
N GLY A 99 4.16 11.41 9.12
CA GLY A 99 3.11 11.49 8.09
C GLY A 99 3.48 10.84 6.76
N TYR A 100 4.70 10.32 6.59
CA TYR A 100 5.16 9.75 5.31
C TYR A 100 4.30 8.59 4.81
N GLY A 101 3.83 7.70 5.71
CA GLY A 101 2.96 6.60 5.32
C GLY A 101 1.60 7.06 4.78
N ALA A 102 1.00 8.09 5.39
CA ALA A 102 -0.26 8.65 4.89
C ALA A 102 -0.07 9.33 3.54
N ARG A 103 1.03 10.07 3.37
CA ARG A 103 1.39 10.69 2.11
C ARG A 103 1.65 9.66 1.02
N LEU A 104 2.40 8.60 1.34
CA LEU A 104 2.68 7.49 0.42
C LEU A 104 1.39 6.84 -0.08
N VAL A 105 0.48 6.44 0.82
CA VAL A 105 -0.80 5.82 0.45
C VAL A 105 -1.64 6.76 -0.42
N HIS A 106 -1.72 8.04 -0.04
CA HIS A 106 -2.49 9.03 -0.79
C HIS A 106 -1.96 9.22 -2.20
N ASP A 107 -0.67 9.57 -2.33
CA ASP A 107 -0.10 9.96 -3.62
C ASP A 107 0.07 8.74 -4.55
N ALA A 108 0.35 7.54 -4.00
CA ALA A 108 0.39 6.30 -4.78
C ALA A 108 -0.98 5.96 -5.39
N LEU A 109 -2.06 6.02 -4.60
CA LEU A 109 -3.41 5.81 -5.13
C LEU A 109 -3.79 6.87 -6.16
N LEU A 110 -3.46 8.13 -5.90
CA LEU A 110 -3.75 9.21 -6.84
C LEU A 110 -3.01 9.00 -8.17
N GLY A 111 -1.70 8.70 -8.10
CA GLY A 111 -0.88 8.46 -9.29
C GLY A 111 -1.34 7.23 -10.07
N TYR A 112 -1.71 6.13 -9.38
CA TYR A 112 -2.27 4.96 -10.02
C TYR A 112 -3.59 5.28 -10.74
N TRP A 113 -4.53 5.98 -10.10
CA TRP A 113 -5.80 6.36 -10.72
C TRP A 113 -5.62 7.35 -11.89
N GLU A 114 -4.61 8.21 -11.82
CA GLU A 114 -4.27 9.09 -12.94
C GLU A 114 -3.76 8.31 -14.16
N SER A 115 -2.94 7.27 -13.94
CA SER A 115 -2.47 6.41 -15.02
C SER A 115 -3.59 5.57 -15.65
N GLU A 116 -4.53 5.07 -14.83
CA GLU A 116 -5.70 4.33 -15.30
C GLU A 116 -6.79 5.25 -15.92
N GLY A 117 -6.69 6.56 -15.71
CA GLY A 117 -7.63 7.56 -16.23
C GLY A 117 -8.97 7.62 -15.49
N HIS A 118 -9.12 6.95 -14.37
CA HIS A 118 -10.32 6.99 -13.53
C HIS A 118 -10.03 6.60 -12.08
N GLN A 119 -10.86 7.10 -11.17
CA GLN A 119 -10.82 6.70 -9.76
C GLN A 119 -11.74 5.52 -9.52
N GLU A 120 -11.23 4.52 -8.82
CA GLU A 120 -11.95 3.31 -8.48
C GLU A 120 -11.73 2.93 -7.01
N PRO A 121 -12.57 2.04 -6.44
CA PRO A 121 -12.37 1.58 -5.08
C PRO A 121 -11.02 0.93 -4.88
N ALA A 122 -10.35 1.25 -3.77
CA ALA A 122 -9.11 0.62 -3.39
C ALA A 122 -9.33 -0.37 -2.25
N PHE A 123 -8.65 -1.51 -2.32
CA PHE A 123 -8.73 -2.61 -1.37
C PHE A 123 -7.37 -2.92 -0.78
N LEU A 124 -7.34 -3.46 0.42
CA LEU A 124 -6.15 -4.03 1.04
C LEU A 124 -6.53 -5.21 1.95
N ASP A 125 -5.57 -6.09 2.18
CA ASP A 125 -5.64 -7.19 3.14
C ASP A 125 -4.59 -6.97 4.24
N LEU A 126 -5.02 -6.88 5.49
CA LEU A 126 -4.12 -6.64 6.61
C LEU A 126 -3.22 -7.83 6.93
N SER A 127 -3.60 -9.05 6.54
CA SER A 127 -2.78 -10.23 6.81
C SER A 127 -1.38 -10.12 6.21
N GLY A 128 -1.26 -9.48 5.03
CA GLY A 128 0.02 -9.23 4.38
C GLY A 128 0.96 -8.29 5.16
N TYR A 129 0.45 -7.49 6.09
CA TYR A 129 1.25 -6.53 6.87
C TYR A 129 1.67 -7.03 8.25
N LEU A 130 1.14 -8.19 8.70
CA LEU A 130 1.36 -8.69 10.05
C LEU A 130 2.66 -9.47 10.23
N PHE A 131 3.39 -9.72 9.14
CA PHE A 131 4.63 -10.50 9.17
C PHE A 131 5.88 -9.68 9.52
N ASP A 132 5.77 -8.36 9.51
CA ASP A 132 6.89 -7.42 9.58
C ASP A 132 7.55 -7.29 10.98
N ASP A 133 6.91 -7.77 12.03
CA ASP A 133 7.47 -7.70 13.38
C ASP A 133 7.18 -9.00 14.14
N SER A 134 8.12 -9.94 14.08
CA SER A 134 7.99 -11.26 14.71
C SER A 134 7.78 -11.21 16.24
N ASP A 135 8.05 -10.07 16.87
CA ASP A 135 7.89 -9.84 18.30
C ASP A 135 6.61 -9.07 18.66
N ALA A 136 5.90 -8.51 17.67
CA ALA A 136 4.66 -7.77 17.91
C ALA A 136 3.48 -8.72 18.18
N ASP A 137 2.59 -8.29 19.07
CA ASP A 137 1.29 -8.93 19.25
C ASP A 137 0.44 -8.65 17.98
N PRO A 138 0.12 -9.68 17.16
CA PRO A 138 -0.55 -9.48 15.86
C PRO A 138 -1.91 -8.79 16.01
N ILE A 139 -2.62 -9.00 17.10
CA ILE A 139 -3.91 -8.33 17.36
C ILE A 139 -3.71 -6.83 17.59
N LYS A 140 -2.67 -6.43 18.33
CA LYS A 140 -2.38 -5.01 18.53
C LYS A 140 -1.93 -4.36 17.24
N LEU A 141 -1.11 -5.05 16.44
CA LEU A 141 -0.66 -4.56 15.15
C LEU A 141 -1.86 -4.37 14.19
N ALA A 142 -2.77 -5.36 14.13
CA ALA A 142 -3.99 -5.25 13.34
C ALA A 142 -4.82 -4.01 13.72
N HIS A 143 -5.01 -3.75 15.03
CA HIS A 143 -5.70 -2.54 15.48
C HIS A 143 -4.99 -1.25 15.04
N LEU A 144 -3.67 -1.19 15.14
CA LEU A 144 -2.89 -0.03 14.71
C LEU A 144 -3.01 0.21 13.20
N LEU A 145 -3.00 -0.86 12.40
CA LEU A 145 -3.17 -0.78 10.95
C LEU A 145 -4.58 -0.35 10.58
N ILE A 146 -5.61 -0.89 11.23
CA ILE A 146 -7.01 -0.45 11.02
C ILE A 146 -7.15 1.04 11.34
N ASP A 147 -6.57 1.51 12.45
CA ASP A 147 -6.59 2.92 12.81
C ASP A 147 -5.84 3.79 11.79
N PHE A 148 -4.68 3.31 11.31
CA PHE A 148 -3.88 4.02 10.30
C PHE A 148 -4.64 4.14 8.97
N PHE A 149 -5.09 3.02 8.41
CA PHE A 149 -5.82 3.02 7.15
C PHE A 149 -7.19 3.69 7.27
N GLY A 150 -7.86 3.58 8.42
CA GLY A 150 -9.09 4.28 8.71
C GLY A 150 -8.95 5.80 8.68
N LYS A 151 -7.83 6.35 9.16
CA LYS A 151 -7.52 7.78 9.02
C LYS A 151 -7.32 8.20 7.57
N ASN A 152 -6.85 7.29 6.73
CA ASN A 152 -6.69 7.48 5.28
C ASN A 152 -7.99 7.20 4.48
N GLY A 153 -9.11 6.94 5.16
CA GLY A 153 -10.43 6.80 4.54
C GLY A 153 -10.87 5.38 4.24
N PHE A 154 -10.04 4.37 4.56
CA PHE A 154 -10.43 2.97 4.41
C PHE A 154 -11.41 2.54 5.51
N GLU A 155 -12.32 1.66 5.17
CA GLU A 155 -13.28 1.06 6.10
C GLU A 155 -13.08 -0.46 6.13
N PRO A 156 -13.11 -1.11 7.32
CA PRO A 156 -13.04 -2.57 7.40
C PRO A 156 -14.21 -3.22 6.66
N ILE A 157 -13.92 -4.26 5.89
CA ILE A 157 -14.94 -5.13 5.30
C ILE A 157 -15.37 -6.12 6.38
N PRO A 158 -16.66 -6.17 6.75
CA PRO A 158 -17.15 -7.12 7.76
C PRO A 158 -16.90 -8.56 7.34
N ASP A 159 -16.26 -9.31 8.21
CA ASP A 159 -16.06 -10.75 8.07
C ASP A 159 -16.37 -11.40 9.43
N ASP A 160 -17.41 -12.24 9.47
CA ASP A 160 -17.86 -12.95 10.67
C ASP A 160 -17.12 -14.29 10.88
N GLU A 161 -16.32 -14.73 9.91
CA GLU A 161 -15.68 -16.05 9.91
C GLU A 161 -14.22 -16.00 10.39
N HIS A 162 -13.56 -14.85 10.24
CA HIS A 162 -12.15 -14.68 10.55
C HIS A 162 -11.93 -13.68 11.69
N ASP A 163 -10.78 -13.77 12.35
CA ASP A 163 -10.40 -12.80 13.37
C ASP A 163 -9.86 -11.50 12.75
N ILE A 164 -9.63 -10.51 13.59
CA ILE A 164 -9.19 -9.17 13.17
C ILE A 164 -7.90 -9.15 12.35
N THR A 165 -7.07 -10.20 12.44
CA THR A 165 -5.79 -10.28 11.71
C THR A 165 -5.96 -10.58 10.22
N TYR A 166 -7.16 -11.04 9.82
CA TYR A 166 -7.53 -11.28 8.42
C TYR A 166 -8.47 -10.20 7.86
N THR A 167 -8.51 -9.03 8.49
CA THR A 167 -9.39 -7.95 8.06
C THR A 167 -8.95 -7.41 6.70
N CYS A 168 -9.84 -7.49 5.72
CA CYS A 168 -9.73 -6.69 4.50
C CYS A 168 -10.34 -5.31 4.72
N MET A 169 -9.84 -4.30 4.01
CA MET A 169 -10.38 -2.95 4.08
C MET A 169 -10.65 -2.42 2.66
N VAL A 170 -11.61 -1.52 2.57
CA VAL A 170 -12.00 -0.87 1.32
C VAL A 170 -12.02 0.65 1.47
N LEU A 171 -11.54 1.35 0.47
CA LEU A 171 -11.67 2.79 0.31
C LEU A 171 -12.63 3.06 -0.86
N ASP A 172 -13.82 3.63 -0.56
CA ASP A 172 -14.64 4.27 -1.60
C ASP A 172 -13.95 5.60 -1.99
N PRO A 173 -13.69 5.87 -3.29
CA PRO A 173 -13.08 7.13 -3.72
C PRO A 173 -13.75 8.39 -3.18
N LYS A 174 -15.04 8.34 -2.85
CA LYS A 174 -15.76 9.44 -2.20
C LYS A 174 -15.26 9.77 -0.79
N ASN A 175 -14.62 8.80 -0.13
CA ASN A 175 -14.05 8.93 1.21
C ASN A 175 -12.55 9.24 1.16
N PHE A 176 -11.99 9.35 -0.05
CA PHE A 176 -10.57 9.68 -0.24
C PHE A 176 -10.25 11.06 0.37
N LYS A 177 -9.26 11.09 1.23
CA LYS A 177 -8.90 12.29 1.99
C LYS A 177 -7.50 12.72 1.63
N ASP A 178 -7.36 14.00 1.34
CA ASP A 178 -6.05 14.63 1.25
C ASP A 178 -5.44 14.71 2.68
N PRO A 179 -4.27 14.10 2.93
CA PRO A 179 -3.63 14.13 4.24
C PRO A 179 -3.23 15.53 4.69
N ASP A 180 -3.11 16.48 3.76
CA ASP A 180 -2.75 17.88 4.02
C ASP A 180 -3.98 18.80 4.13
N ALA A 181 -5.21 18.28 3.91
CA ALA A 181 -6.45 19.03 4.06
C ALA A 181 -6.89 19.05 5.53
N GLU A 182 -6.48 20.06 6.29
CA GLU A 182 -7.08 20.45 7.57
C GLU A 182 -8.19 21.51 7.42
#